data_dcbb4cd9370dec8414f9f2015e99b4b6
#
_entry.id   dcbb4cd9370dec8414f9f2015e99b4b6
#
_cell.length_a   1.000
_cell.length_b   1.000
_cell.length_c   1.000
_cell.angle_alpha   90.00
_cell.angle_beta   90.00
_cell.angle_gamma   90.00
#
_symmetry.space_group_name_H-M   'P 1'
#
loop_
_entity.id
_entity.type
_entity.pdbx_description
1 polymer ?
#
loop_
_entity_poly.entity_id
_entity_poly.type
_entity_poly.pdbx_seq_one_letter_code
_entity_poly.pdbx_strand_id
1 'polypeptide(L)'
;MVAIDRAVGSEPTQTESENITLIQPPHEHLLDRALGLLPERRRVLATPPRGSDTVPVRGDSGLPYLGRALHYMRWGPAEMMERYRRYGPVSLNTTFGLDRVLVAGPDAVDEVLGRRRRDFGQGWDYLIGPFFRRGLLLLEFEEHKFHRRIMQQAFTRERLEAHLAALTPMVRAGIEGWVPPGATGNTVPLFPTIKELALDIAGESFMGIDVGSQRSKLIDAFVDCSHAGLSIIRHPVPGGSWRAGMQGRKVLEEYFTMMLPEKRRGDSADFFSGLCHARSEDGGVFGDVDVVNHMIFLMLAAHDTTTTTATAAAYYLGKHPEWQQRVRAEVATMDERLGDTPPTIADLDGLSDLGLVVKESLRLMPPVPGLSRRAVRDTEIAGHYIPAGTQVDLAYQVNHLLPELWTQPERFDPERFSEQRHEDKSHRLAWMPFGAGAHKCIGMHFGTFEVKTVIAALVREYEWRIPESYRMPWGFSTIPYPRDGAPMTLLRRSAG
;
A
#
# COMPACT_ATOMS: atom_id res chain seq x y z
N MET A 1 56.37 -30.88 -2.85
CA MET A 1 56.42 -29.54 -3.45
C MET A 1 55.25 -29.50 -4.45
N VAL A 2 54.06 -29.13 -3.95
CA VAL A 2 52.81 -29.07 -4.73
C VAL A 2 52.43 -27.61 -4.80
N ALA A 3 52.37 -27.08 -6.00
CA ALA A 3 52.00 -25.70 -6.29
C ALA A 3 50.50 -25.50 -6.02
N ILE A 4 50.17 -24.50 -5.21
CA ILE A 4 48.79 -24.05 -4.98
C ILE A 4 48.49 -22.98 -6.04
N ASP A 5 47.66 -23.36 -7.00
CA ASP A 5 47.11 -22.47 -8.01
C ASP A 5 46.14 -21.48 -7.29
N ARG A 6 46.47 -20.18 -7.33
CA ARG A 6 45.59 -19.10 -6.94
C ARG A 6 44.57 -18.87 -8.03
N ALA A 7 43.33 -19.29 -7.76
CA ALA A 7 42.19 -18.83 -8.56
C ALA A 7 42.10 -17.31 -8.49
N VAL A 8 42.26 -16.68 -9.62
CA VAL A 8 42.02 -15.24 -9.87
C VAL A 8 40.52 -15.01 -9.66
N GLY A 9 40.20 -14.27 -8.62
CA GLY A 9 38.82 -13.81 -8.39
C GLY A 9 38.39 -12.93 -9.57
N SER A 10 37.33 -13.34 -10.23
CA SER A 10 36.62 -12.49 -11.18
C SER A 10 36.09 -11.27 -10.46
N GLU A 11 36.49 -10.07 -10.88
CA GLU A 11 35.89 -8.81 -10.48
C GLU A 11 34.37 -8.90 -10.72
N PRO A 12 33.52 -8.44 -9.77
CA PRO A 12 32.09 -8.39 -9.98
C PRO A 12 31.79 -7.44 -11.14
N THR A 13 31.08 -7.94 -12.12
CA THR A 13 30.60 -7.17 -13.27
C THR A 13 29.73 -6.03 -12.81
N GLN A 14 29.86 -4.86 -13.40
CA GLN A 14 29.23 -3.56 -13.08
C GLN A 14 27.67 -3.52 -13.09
N THR A 15 26.99 -4.64 -13.12
CA THR A 15 25.51 -4.75 -13.08
C THR A 15 24.92 -4.70 -11.69
N GLU A 16 25.72 -4.55 -10.62
CA GLU A 16 25.22 -4.59 -9.22
C GLU A 16 24.75 -3.25 -8.63
N SER A 17 24.82 -2.14 -9.36
CA SER A 17 24.48 -0.81 -8.82
C SER A 17 23.08 -0.30 -9.15
N GLU A 18 22.18 -1.14 -9.65
CA GLU A 18 20.91 -0.71 -10.25
C GLU A 18 19.72 -0.54 -9.29
N ASN A 19 19.86 -0.87 -8.03
CA ASN A 19 18.71 -0.92 -7.14
C ASN A 19 18.53 0.38 -6.36
N ILE A 20 17.25 0.81 -6.24
CA ILE A 20 16.83 1.77 -5.22
C ILE A 20 17.42 1.28 -3.90
N THR A 21 18.18 2.13 -3.19
CA THR A 21 18.73 1.77 -1.89
C THR A 21 17.58 1.74 -0.87
N LEU A 22 16.85 0.62 -0.82
CA LEU A 22 15.78 0.38 0.14
C LEU A 22 16.30 -0.03 1.51
N ILE A 23 17.55 -0.47 1.56
CA ILE A 23 18.18 -1.03 2.77
C ILE A 23 19.08 -0.02 3.48
N GLN A 24 19.62 0.98 2.76
CA GLN A 24 20.51 2.00 3.33
C GLN A 24 20.05 3.40 2.93
N PRO A 25 20.11 4.40 3.84
CA PRO A 25 19.84 5.77 3.48
C PRO A 25 20.84 6.27 2.41
N PRO A 26 20.38 6.91 1.33
CA PRO A 26 21.26 7.50 0.34
C PRO A 26 22.02 8.69 0.94
N HIS A 27 23.31 8.83 0.59
CA HIS A 27 24.16 9.94 1.05
C HIS A 27 24.62 10.86 -0.09
N GLU A 28 24.03 10.73 -1.25
CA GLU A 28 24.48 11.38 -2.49
C GLU A 28 24.08 12.86 -2.57
N HIS A 29 22.93 13.24 -1.99
CA HIS A 29 22.41 14.60 -2.04
C HIS A 29 22.71 15.40 -0.77
N LEU A 30 22.86 16.74 -0.92
CA LEU A 30 23.08 17.67 0.22
C LEU A 30 22.02 17.52 1.31
N LEU A 31 20.75 17.30 0.94
CA LEU A 31 19.65 17.06 1.88
C LEU A 31 19.85 15.76 2.67
N ASP A 32 20.33 14.70 2.04
CA ASP A 32 20.56 13.41 2.71
C ASP A 32 21.70 13.55 3.74
N ARG A 33 22.76 14.26 3.37
CA ARG A 33 23.86 14.59 4.30
C ARG A 33 23.39 15.46 5.45
N ALA A 34 22.57 16.48 5.17
CA ALA A 34 22.02 17.36 6.20
C ALA A 34 21.11 16.60 7.18
N LEU A 35 20.26 15.68 6.69
CA LEU A 35 19.44 14.83 7.54
C LEU A 35 20.29 13.89 8.41
N GLY A 36 21.35 13.32 7.85
CA GLY A 36 22.29 12.46 8.60
C GLY A 36 23.07 13.19 9.70
N LEU A 37 23.19 14.53 9.62
CA LEU A 37 23.84 15.36 10.65
C LEU A 37 22.88 15.84 11.75
N LEU A 38 21.57 15.55 11.64
CA LEU A 38 20.62 15.95 12.67
C LEU A 38 20.91 15.24 13.99
N PRO A 39 20.81 15.97 15.12
CA PRO A 39 21.18 15.42 16.42
C PRO A 39 20.25 14.29 16.84
N GLU A 40 20.85 13.19 17.28
CA GLU A 40 20.15 12.09 17.92
C GLU A 40 20.01 12.38 19.42
N ARG A 41 18.77 12.32 19.89
CA ARG A 41 18.45 12.44 21.32
C ARG A 41 18.06 11.07 21.85
N ARG A 42 19.04 10.31 22.34
CA ARG A 42 18.80 9.00 22.94
C ARG A 42 17.81 9.12 24.10
N ARG A 43 16.81 8.24 24.08
CA ARG A 43 15.74 8.20 25.07
C ARG A 43 15.35 6.76 25.38
N VAL A 44 14.64 6.64 26.47
CA VAL A 44 13.97 5.41 26.93
C VAL A 44 12.49 5.72 27.06
N LEU A 45 11.62 4.84 26.61
CA LEU A 45 10.17 5.05 26.64
C LEU A 45 9.64 5.12 28.07
N ALA A 46 9.94 4.09 28.86
CA ALA A 46 9.48 3.97 30.25
C ALA A 46 10.37 2.99 31.01
N THR A 47 10.35 3.09 32.34
CA THR A 47 11.00 2.11 33.22
C THR A 47 10.05 0.93 33.45
N PRO A 48 10.47 -0.31 33.23
CA PRO A 48 9.67 -1.49 33.56
C PRO A 48 9.26 -1.53 35.03
N PRO A 49 8.11 -2.14 35.36
CA PRO A 49 7.71 -2.38 36.76
C PRO A 49 8.78 -3.16 37.55
N ARG A 50 8.87 -2.88 38.86
CA ARG A 50 9.80 -3.61 39.74
C ARG A 50 9.47 -5.11 39.73
N GLY A 51 10.49 -5.94 39.54
CA GLY A 51 10.35 -7.42 39.49
C GLY A 51 9.87 -7.95 38.13
N SER A 52 9.78 -7.10 37.09
CA SER A 52 9.56 -7.55 35.73
C SER A 52 10.87 -7.98 35.10
N ASP A 53 10.84 -9.05 34.30
CA ASP A 53 11.99 -9.52 33.49
C ASP A 53 12.16 -8.71 32.20
N THR A 54 11.26 -7.75 31.91
CA THR A 54 11.30 -6.94 30.70
C THR A 54 12.34 -5.83 30.79
N VAL A 55 12.88 -5.44 29.63
CA VAL A 55 13.81 -4.30 29.49
C VAL A 55 13.10 -3.08 28.93
N PRO A 56 13.62 -1.86 29.19
CA PRO A 56 13.02 -0.64 28.63
C PRO A 56 13.27 -0.55 27.12
N VAL A 57 12.30 0.00 26.36
CA VAL A 57 12.48 0.32 24.94
C VAL A 57 13.41 1.52 24.80
N ARG A 58 14.49 1.33 24.06
CA ARG A 58 15.50 2.36 23.75
C ARG A 58 15.33 2.89 22.33
N GLY A 59 15.77 4.12 22.10
CA GLY A 59 15.80 4.71 20.78
C GLY A 59 16.21 6.18 20.81
N ASP A 60 15.73 6.96 19.88
CA ASP A 60 15.99 8.41 19.82
C ASP A 60 14.72 9.17 19.45
N SER A 61 14.63 10.43 19.91
CA SER A 61 13.48 11.30 19.62
C SER A 61 13.67 12.19 18.39
N GLY A 62 14.84 12.20 17.77
CA GLY A 62 15.13 13.09 16.63
C GLY A 62 14.92 14.58 16.96
N LEU A 63 14.36 15.33 16.00
CA LEU A 63 14.07 16.75 16.13
C LEU A 63 12.89 17.01 17.10
N PRO A 64 12.88 18.17 17.81
CA PRO A 64 11.69 18.56 18.57
C PRO A 64 10.44 18.55 17.69
N TYR A 65 9.33 18.01 18.21
CA TYR A 65 8.04 17.82 17.55
C TYR A 65 8.06 16.93 16.30
N LEU A 66 8.86 17.26 15.29
CA LEU A 66 8.97 16.49 14.04
C LEU A 66 9.52 15.09 14.26
N GLY A 67 10.37 14.92 15.27
CA GLY A 67 11.00 13.63 15.53
C GLY A 67 11.83 13.15 14.35
N ARG A 68 11.55 11.94 13.90
CA ARG A 68 12.17 11.28 12.75
C ARG A 68 11.30 11.35 11.47
N ALA A 69 10.21 12.13 11.48
CA ALA A 69 9.30 12.21 10.34
C ALA A 69 10.01 12.58 9.02
N LEU A 70 10.93 13.57 9.05
CA LEU A 70 11.66 13.98 7.86
C LEU A 70 12.56 12.87 7.29
N HIS A 71 13.19 12.07 8.16
CA HIS A 71 13.99 10.92 7.75
C HIS A 71 13.12 9.88 7.05
N TYR A 72 11.98 9.54 7.66
CA TYR A 72 11.03 8.61 7.06
C TYR A 72 10.47 9.12 5.73
N MET A 73 10.04 10.38 5.67
CA MET A 73 9.51 10.97 4.43
C MET A 73 10.52 10.98 3.28
N ARG A 74 11.81 11.04 3.61
CA ARG A 74 12.91 11.05 2.64
C ARG A 74 13.43 9.65 2.29
N TRP A 75 13.64 8.81 3.29
CA TRP A 75 14.32 7.52 3.15
C TRP A 75 13.41 6.29 3.27
N GLY A 76 12.19 6.46 3.83
CA GLY A 76 11.19 5.40 3.92
C GLY A 76 11.72 4.12 4.57
N PRO A 77 11.70 2.99 3.83
CA PRO A 77 12.16 1.70 4.37
C PRO A 77 13.62 1.69 4.79
N ALA A 78 14.50 2.47 4.15
CA ALA A 78 15.90 2.54 4.54
C ALA A 78 16.09 3.10 5.97
N GLU A 79 15.28 4.08 6.39
CA GLU A 79 15.25 4.57 7.77
C GLU A 79 14.79 3.46 8.74
N MET A 80 13.77 2.70 8.37
CA MET A 80 13.28 1.59 9.21
C MET A 80 14.31 0.47 9.33
N MET A 81 15.01 0.14 8.23
CA MET A 81 16.09 -0.86 8.22
C MET A 81 17.28 -0.42 9.07
N GLU A 82 17.68 0.86 8.99
CA GLU A 82 18.76 1.41 9.82
C GLU A 82 18.42 1.32 11.31
N ARG A 83 17.18 1.65 11.67
CA ARG A 83 16.70 1.51 13.05
C ARG A 83 16.68 0.07 13.52
N TYR A 84 16.21 -0.86 12.69
CA TYR A 84 16.23 -2.29 12.99
C TYR A 84 17.66 -2.80 13.24
N ARG A 85 18.62 -2.43 12.39
CA ARG A 85 20.04 -2.82 12.58
C ARG A 85 20.63 -2.24 13.86
N ARG A 86 20.27 -1.01 14.19
CA ARG A 86 20.86 -0.28 15.32
C ARG A 86 20.28 -0.65 16.68
N TYR A 87 18.97 -0.84 16.76
CA TYR A 87 18.24 -1.02 18.01
C TYR A 87 17.63 -2.44 18.14
N GLY A 88 17.68 -3.25 17.11
CA GLY A 88 16.98 -4.53 17.07
C GLY A 88 15.48 -4.38 16.70
N PRO A 89 14.67 -5.41 17.03
CA PRO A 89 13.29 -5.50 16.57
C PRO A 89 12.34 -4.50 17.23
N VAL A 90 12.72 -3.85 18.33
CA VAL A 90 11.87 -2.91 19.07
C VAL A 90 12.65 -1.65 19.39
N SER A 91 12.18 -0.50 18.90
CA SER A 91 12.88 0.78 19.15
C SER A 91 11.92 1.94 19.37
N LEU A 92 12.32 2.87 20.25
CA LEU A 92 11.59 4.13 20.45
C LEU A 92 11.84 5.08 19.29
N ASN A 93 10.78 5.66 18.77
CA ASN A 93 10.77 6.72 17.78
C ASN A 93 9.83 7.85 18.25
N THR A 94 10.10 9.08 17.86
CA THR A 94 9.17 10.21 18.08
C THR A 94 8.75 10.77 16.72
N THR A 95 7.46 11.01 16.54
CA THR A 95 6.91 11.60 15.31
C THR A 95 5.73 12.51 15.69
N PHE A 96 5.77 13.76 15.25
CA PHE A 96 4.77 14.80 15.55
C PHE A 96 4.45 14.94 17.05
N GLY A 97 5.50 14.93 17.88
CA GLY A 97 5.39 15.08 19.33
C GLY A 97 4.93 13.84 20.08
N LEU A 98 4.64 12.72 19.41
CA LEU A 98 4.25 11.47 20.03
C LEU A 98 5.41 10.48 20.06
N ASP A 99 5.62 9.88 21.23
CA ASP A 99 6.50 8.72 21.37
C ASP A 99 5.79 7.48 20.79
N ARG A 100 6.48 6.78 19.92
CA ARG A 100 5.99 5.60 19.20
C ARG A 100 7.02 4.48 19.30
N VAL A 101 6.56 3.26 19.38
CA VAL A 101 7.44 2.09 19.35
C VAL A 101 7.41 1.53 17.93
N LEU A 102 8.56 1.54 17.25
CA LEU A 102 8.74 0.85 15.99
C LEU A 102 9.06 -0.61 16.27
N VAL A 103 8.28 -1.51 15.66
CA VAL A 103 8.45 -2.96 15.73
C VAL A 103 8.75 -3.48 14.32
N ALA A 104 9.85 -4.18 14.15
CA ALA A 104 10.30 -4.73 12.89
C ALA A 104 10.86 -6.16 13.10
N GLY A 105 10.95 -6.91 12.01
CA GLY A 105 11.30 -8.33 12.06
C GLY A 105 10.09 -9.24 12.28
N PRO A 106 10.06 -10.42 11.62
CA PRO A 106 8.86 -11.25 11.52
C PRO A 106 8.35 -11.75 12.87
N ASP A 107 9.23 -12.15 13.78
CA ASP A 107 8.86 -12.69 15.10
C ASP A 107 8.22 -11.63 16.00
N ALA A 108 8.80 -10.41 16.05
CA ALA A 108 8.26 -9.33 16.87
C ALA A 108 6.93 -8.81 16.33
N VAL A 109 6.80 -8.71 15.01
CA VAL A 109 5.52 -8.38 14.35
C VAL A 109 4.47 -9.45 14.62
N ASP A 110 4.88 -10.74 14.61
CA ASP A 110 4.00 -11.86 14.92
C ASP A 110 3.53 -11.87 16.38
N GLU A 111 4.35 -11.44 17.29
CA GLU A 111 3.96 -11.32 18.69
C GLU A 111 2.79 -10.34 18.85
N VAL A 112 2.84 -9.19 18.17
CA VAL A 112 1.78 -8.17 18.22
C VAL A 112 0.51 -8.61 17.49
N LEU A 113 0.62 -9.17 16.28
CA LEU A 113 -0.53 -9.54 15.46
C LEU A 113 -1.15 -10.90 15.82
N GLY A 114 -0.38 -11.75 16.46
CA GLY A 114 -0.76 -13.14 16.79
C GLY A 114 -0.91 -13.36 18.30
N ARG A 115 0.20 -13.64 18.99
CA ARG A 115 0.20 -14.09 20.39
C ARG A 115 -0.43 -13.09 21.36
N ARG A 116 -0.11 -11.79 21.18
CA ARG A 116 -0.59 -10.71 22.05
C ARG A 116 -1.65 -9.82 21.41
N ARG A 117 -2.32 -10.29 20.35
CA ARG A 117 -3.29 -9.48 19.59
C ARG A 117 -4.39 -8.80 20.42
N ARG A 118 -4.70 -9.32 21.61
CA ARG A 118 -5.71 -8.75 22.52
C ARG A 118 -5.17 -7.59 23.38
N ASP A 119 -3.85 -7.41 23.39
CA ASP A 119 -3.21 -6.32 24.12
C ASP A 119 -3.08 -5.06 23.25
N PHE A 120 -3.42 -5.17 21.95
CA PHE A 120 -3.26 -4.11 20.98
C PHE A 120 -4.58 -3.84 20.25
N GLY A 121 -5.10 -2.62 20.38
CA GLY A 121 -6.14 -2.05 19.54
C GLY A 121 -5.55 -1.46 18.26
N GLN A 122 -6.40 -0.88 17.41
CA GLN A 122 -5.93 -0.14 16.25
C GLN A 122 -5.24 1.17 16.68
N GLY A 123 -4.31 1.68 15.86
CA GLY A 123 -3.52 2.88 16.17
C GLY A 123 -3.63 4.01 15.13
N TRP A 124 -4.55 3.88 14.17
CA TRP A 124 -4.68 4.83 13.07
C TRP A 124 -5.46 6.10 13.42
N ASP A 125 -6.18 6.12 14.55
CA ASP A 125 -7.03 7.25 14.97
C ASP A 125 -6.28 8.58 14.95
N TYR A 126 -5.04 8.59 15.43
CA TYR A 126 -4.24 9.79 15.47
C TYR A 126 -4.01 10.38 14.07
N LEU A 127 -3.78 9.54 13.06
CA LEU A 127 -3.47 10.00 11.70
C LEU A 127 -4.74 10.34 10.92
N ILE A 128 -5.66 9.39 10.81
CA ILE A 128 -6.78 9.47 9.88
C ILE A 128 -8.16 9.48 10.56
N GLY A 129 -8.23 9.30 11.88
CA GLY A 129 -9.48 9.20 12.64
C GLY A 129 -10.48 10.31 12.34
N PRO A 130 -10.12 11.61 12.36
CA PRO A 130 -11.05 12.70 12.11
C PRO A 130 -11.70 12.67 10.72
N PHE A 131 -11.03 12.09 9.72
CA PHE A 131 -11.46 12.09 8.32
C PHE A 131 -12.15 10.79 7.91
N PHE A 132 -11.79 9.66 8.55
CA PHE A 132 -12.26 8.33 8.18
C PHE A 132 -12.86 7.56 9.37
N ARG A 133 -13.41 8.31 10.36
CA ARG A 133 -14.04 7.74 11.55
C ARG A 133 -15.04 6.64 11.21
N ARG A 134 -15.12 5.60 12.05
CA ARG A 134 -15.97 4.42 11.88
C ARG A 134 -15.72 3.61 10.58
N GLY A 135 -14.69 3.94 9.79
CA GLY A 135 -14.23 3.05 8.74
C GLY A 135 -13.69 1.74 9.33
N LEU A 136 -13.78 0.64 8.60
CA LEU A 136 -13.41 -0.70 9.10
C LEU A 136 -12.02 -0.77 9.75
N LEU A 137 -11.03 -0.05 9.21
CA LEU A 137 -9.67 0.00 9.75
C LEU A 137 -9.60 0.59 11.17
N LEU A 138 -10.53 1.49 11.52
CA LEU A 138 -10.55 2.21 12.79
C LEU A 138 -11.41 1.54 13.87
N LEU A 139 -12.09 0.46 13.52
CA LEU A 139 -12.87 -0.32 14.48
C LEU A 139 -11.99 -1.33 15.22
N GLU A 140 -12.37 -1.67 16.44
CA GLU A 140 -11.60 -2.56 17.31
C GLU A 140 -12.39 -3.82 17.69
N PHE A 141 -11.66 -4.88 17.97
CA PHE A 141 -12.13 -6.14 18.58
C PHE A 141 -13.48 -6.66 18.03
N GLU A 142 -14.52 -6.76 18.86
CA GLU A 142 -15.80 -7.36 18.46
C GLU A 142 -16.59 -6.47 17.50
N GLU A 143 -16.48 -5.15 17.61
CA GLU A 143 -17.11 -4.21 16.67
C GLU A 143 -16.47 -4.36 15.26
N HIS A 144 -15.14 -4.40 15.18
CA HIS A 144 -14.46 -4.68 13.92
C HIS A 144 -14.89 -6.02 13.32
N LYS A 145 -14.95 -7.08 14.13
CA LYS A 145 -15.33 -8.41 13.69
C LYS A 145 -16.76 -8.45 13.16
N PHE A 146 -17.69 -7.76 13.84
CA PHE A 146 -19.08 -7.64 13.41
C PHE A 146 -19.18 -6.92 12.06
N HIS A 147 -18.60 -5.72 11.95
CA HIS A 147 -18.61 -4.95 10.70
C HIS A 147 -17.92 -5.68 9.55
N ARG A 148 -16.79 -6.33 9.83
CA ARG A 148 -16.07 -7.09 8.82
C ARG A 148 -16.90 -8.24 8.24
N ARG A 149 -17.64 -8.99 9.06
CA ARG A 149 -18.51 -10.08 8.59
C ARG A 149 -19.59 -9.57 7.64
N ILE A 150 -20.21 -8.44 7.95
CA ILE A 150 -21.20 -7.82 7.06
C ILE A 150 -20.53 -7.35 5.75
N MET A 151 -19.44 -6.63 5.85
CA MET A 151 -18.73 -6.09 4.67
C MET A 151 -18.25 -7.21 3.72
N GLN A 152 -17.87 -8.37 4.23
CA GLN A 152 -17.43 -9.49 3.39
C GLN A 152 -18.50 -9.93 2.38
N GLN A 153 -19.80 -9.70 2.65
CA GLN A 153 -20.88 -10.00 1.71
C GLN A 153 -20.84 -9.11 0.45
N ALA A 154 -20.26 -7.91 0.54
CA ALA A 154 -20.04 -7.05 -0.63
C ALA A 154 -18.81 -7.49 -1.47
N PHE A 155 -17.97 -8.40 -0.95
CA PHE A 155 -16.76 -8.92 -1.61
C PHE A 155 -16.89 -10.40 -1.96
N THR A 156 -18.11 -10.91 -2.20
CA THR A 156 -18.32 -12.27 -2.70
C THR A 156 -17.74 -12.44 -4.11
N ARG A 157 -17.40 -13.67 -4.48
CA ARG A 157 -16.84 -13.95 -5.81
C ARG A 157 -17.75 -13.46 -6.93
N GLU A 158 -19.06 -13.69 -6.81
CA GLU A 158 -20.06 -13.25 -7.78
C GLU A 158 -20.03 -11.73 -8.00
N ARG A 159 -20.02 -10.95 -6.89
CA ARG A 159 -19.93 -9.49 -6.97
C ARG A 159 -18.59 -9.04 -7.56
N LEU A 160 -17.50 -9.68 -7.19
CA LEU A 160 -16.18 -9.38 -7.74
C LEU A 160 -16.09 -9.67 -9.24
N GLU A 161 -16.71 -10.74 -9.74
CA GLU A 161 -16.83 -11.04 -11.19
C GLU A 161 -17.64 -9.95 -11.91
N ALA A 162 -18.75 -9.51 -11.32
CA ALA A 162 -19.54 -8.41 -11.89
C ALA A 162 -18.74 -7.09 -11.97
N HIS A 163 -17.97 -6.78 -10.92
CA HIS A 163 -17.08 -5.61 -10.92
C HIS A 163 -15.97 -5.74 -11.97
N LEU A 164 -15.36 -6.91 -12.11
CA LEU A 164 -14.33 -7.13 -13.12
C LEU A 164 -14.90 -6.94 -14.54
N ALA A 165 -16.10 -7.45 -14.80
CA ALA A 165 -16.75 -7.27 -16.09
C ALA A 165 -17.05 -5.80 -16.41
N ALA A 166 -17.46 -5.01 -15.40
CA ALA A 166 -17.73 -3.59 -15.56
C ALA A 166 -16.44 -2.75 -15.75
N LEU A 167 -15.38 -3.02 -14.97
CA LEU A 167 -14.14 -2.22 -15.02
C LEU A 167 -13.27 -2.52 -16.25
N THR A 168 -13.32 -3.74 -16.80
CA THR A 168 -12.44 -4.14 -17.92
C THR A 168 -12.57 -3.22 -19.13
N PRO A 169 -13.76 -2.90 -19.66
CA PRO A 169 -13.90 -1.97 -20.78
C PRO A 169 -13.44 -0.56 -20.44
N MET A 170 -13.67 -0.08 -19.20
CA MET A 170 -13.22 1.23 -18.75
C MET A 170 -11.69 1.33 -18.74
N VAL A 171 -11.01 0.30 -18.21
CA VAL A 171 -9.55 0.23 -18.19
C VAL A 171 -9.00 0.22 -19.62
N ARG A 172 -9.58 -0.58 -20.52
CA ARG A 172 -9.14 -0.63 -21.92
C ARG A 172 -9.27 0.74 -22.59
N ALA A 173 -10.45 1.35 -22.54
CA ALA A 173 -10.72 2.66 -23.16
C ALA A 173 -9.83 3.77 -22.54
N GLY A 174 -9.65 3.78 -21.23
CA GLY A 174 -8.80 4.74 -20.56
C GLY A 174 -7.35 4.64 -21.01
N ILE A 175 -6.78 3.43 -21.02
CA ILE A 175 -5.38 3.20 -21.39
C ILE A 175 -5.13 3.45 -22.88
N GLU A 176 -6.03 3.03 -23.77
CA GLU A 176 -5.91 3.28 -25.21
C GLU A 176 -5.73 4.77 -25.54
N GLY A 177 -6.37 5.65 -24.78
CA GLY A 177 -6.31 7.11 -24.93
C GLY A 177 -4.98 7.74 -24.49
N TRP A 178 -4.08 7.04 -23.84
CA TRP A 178 -2.82 7.63 -23.31
C TRP A 178 -1.82 8.02 -24.42
N VAL A 179 -1.88 7.38 -25.55
CA VAL A 179 -1.17 7.82 -26.76
C VAL A 179 -2.19 8.34 -27.75
N PRO A 180 -2.11 9.62 -28.19
CA PRO A 180 -3.07 10.20 -29.12
C PRO A 180 -3.20 9.40 -30.43
N PRO A 181 -4.38 9.38 -31.06
CA PRO A 181 -4.57 8.75 -32.36
C PRO A 181 -3.58 9.28 -33.39
N GLY A 182 -2.94 8.34 -34.14
CA GLY A 182 -1.94 8.66 -35.16
C GLY A 182 -0.53 8.95 -34.61
N ALA A 183 -0.34 9.07 -33.29
CA ALA A 183 0.99 9.14 -32.70
C ALA A 183 1.57 7.75 -32.49
N THR A 184 2.90 7.61 -32.71
CA THR A 184 3.63 6.36 -32.47
C THR A 184 3.98 6.16 -31.00
N GLY A 185 3.98 7.24 -30.20
CA GLY A 185 4.26 7.20 -28.78
C GLY A 185 3.95 8.52 -28.10
N ASN A 186 3.92 8.49 -26.76
CA ASN A 186 3.71 9.64 -25.90
C ASN A 186 4.42 9.45 -24.57
N THR A 187 4.92 10.54 -23.97
CA THR A 187 5.43 10.53 -22.59
C THR A 187 4.34 11.02 -21.66
N VAL A 188 3.93 10.14 -20.76
CA VAL A 188 2.89 10.41 -19.78
C VAL A 188 3.47 10.43 -18.35
N PRO A 189 2.98 11.29 -17.45
CA PRO A 189 3.26 11.16 -16.02
C PRO A 189 2.42 10.00 -15.47
N LEU A 190 3.01 8.80 -15.44
CA LEU A 190 2.26 7.54 -15.25
C LEU A 190 1.44 7.52 -13.96
N PHE A 191 2.01 8.01 -12.85
CA PHE A 191 1.35 7.96 -11.54
C PHE A 191 0.03 8.77 -11.51
N PRO A 192 0.00 10.06 -11.87
CA PRO A 192 -1.27 10.79 -11.92
C PRO A 192 -2.23 10.23 -12.97
N THR A 193 -1.72 9.72 -14.09
CA THR A 193 -2.56 9.13 -15.14
C THR A 193 -3.25 7.84 -14.67
N ILE A 194 -2.53 6.94 -13.99
CA ILE A 194 -3.14 5.75 -13.35
C ILE A 194 -4.09 6.19 -12.22
N LYS A 195 -3.75 7.23 -11.46
CA LYS A 195 -4.60 7.73 -10.37
C LYS A 195 -5.96 8.21 -10.89
N GLU A 196 -6.00 8.93 -12.00
CA GLU A 196 -7.25 9.35 -12.65
C GLU A 196 -8.08 8.13 -13.07
N LEU A 197 -7.46 7.16 -13.73
CA LEU A 197 -8.13 5.90 -14.12
C LEU A 197 -8.68 5.14 -12.89
N ALA A 198 -7.88 4.99 -11.84
CA ALA A 198 -8.30 4.31 -10.60
C ALA A 198 -9.44 5.04 -9.88
N LEU A 199 -9.49 6.38 -9.95
CA LEU A 199 -10.60 7.17 -9.42
C LEU A 199 -11.89 6.95 -10.24
N ASP A 200 -11.80 6.84 -11.57
CA ASP A 200 -12.94 6.53 -12.42
C ASP A 200 -13.50 5.14 -12.13
N ILE A 201 -12.62 4.15 -12.04
CA ILE A 201 -12.97 2.78 -11.65
C ILE A 201 -13.63 2.76 -10.27
N ALA A 202 -13.05 3.45 -9.29
CA ALA A 202 -13.60 3.52 -7.95
C ALA A 202 -14.99 4.20 -7.94
N GLY A 203 -15.18 5.26 -8.72
CA GLY A 203 -16.46 5.92 -8.89
C GLY A 203 -17.54 4.97 -9.38
N GLU A 204 -17.28 4.26 -10.46
CA GLU A 204 -18.22 3.28 -11.02
C GLU A 204 -18.44 2.09 -10.09
N SER A 205 -17.35 1.42 -9.68
CA SER A 205 -17.43 0.19 -8.89
C SER A 205 -18.02 0.40 -7.50
N PHE A 206 -17.65 1.50 -6.82
CA PHE A 206 -18.08 1.72 -5.44
C PHE A 206 -19.38 2.51 -5.33
N MET A 207 -19.62 3.48 -6.23
CA MET A 207 -20.79 4.32 -6.16
C MET A 207 -21.89 3.95 -7.17
N GLY A 208 -21.52 3.27 -8.27
CA GLY A 208 -22.45 2.86 -9.33
C GLY A 208 -23.18 4.06 -9.94
N ILE A 209 -22.49 5.18 -10.08
CA ILE A 209 -23.09 6.42 -10.54
C ILE A 209 -22.11 7.11 -11.47
N ASP A 210 -22.62 7.57 -12.59
CA ASP A 210 -21.99 8.66 -13.30
C ASP A 210 -22.02 9.89 -12.39
N VAL A 211 -20.91 10.14 -11.69
CA VAL A 211 -20.77 11.26 -10.73
C VAL A 211 -20.92 12.62 -11.44
N GLY A 212 -21.01 12.62 -12.77
CA GLY A 212 -21.36 13.77 -13.59
C GLY A 212 -20.68 15.08 -13.16
N SER A 213 -21.45 16.12 -13.00
CA SER A 213 -20.97 17.46 -12.60
C SER A 213 -20.41 17.54 -11.16
N GLN A 214 -20.65 16.55 -10.32
CA GLN A 214 -20.13 16.51 -8.93
C GLN A 214 -18.80 15.78 -8.80
N ARG A 215 -18.32 15.10 -9.84
CA ARG A 215 -17.11 14.28 -9.85
C ARG A 215 -15.90 15.03 -9.30
N SER A 216 -15.59 16.19 -9.87
CA SER A 216 -14.43 16.99 -9.42
C SER A 216 -14.55 17.33 -7.93
N LYS A 217 -15.70 17.79 -7.47
CA LYS A 217 -15.95 18.18 -6.08
C LYS A 217 -15.74 17.01 -5.10
N LEU A 218 -16.18 15.81 -5.47
CA LEU A 218 -16.03 14.62 -4.63
C LEU A 218 -14.57 14.13 -4.59
N ILE A 219 -13.89 14.16 -5.74
CA ILE A 219 -12.46 13.84 -5.82
C ILE A 219 -11.64 14.81 -4.98
N ASP A 220 -11.87 16.13 -5.11
CA ASP A 220 -11.17 17.14 -4.33
C ASP A 220 -11.41 16.95 -2.83
N ALA A 221 -12.66 16.74 -2.41
CA ALA A 221 -13.03 16.49 -1.03
C ALA A 221 -12.31 15.25 -0.46
N PHE A 222 -12.15 14.23 -1.29
CA PHE A 222 -11.49 12.99 -0.93
C PHE A 222 -9.97 13.16 -0.82
N VAL A 223 -9.34 13.83 -1.79
CA VAL A 223 -7.92 14.17 -1.77
C VAL A 223 -7.59 15.04 -0.55
N ASP A 224 -8.44 16.00 -0.22
CA ASP A 224 -8.30 16.85 0.97
C ASP A 224 -8.31 16.02 2.26
N CYS A 225 -9.21 15.04 2.39
CA CYS A 225 -9.24 14.12 3.53
C CYS A 225 -7.95 13.31 3.65
N SER A 226 -7.44 12.79 2.53
CA SER A 226 -6.23 11.98 2.48
C SER A 226 -5.00 12.80 2.87
N HIS A 227 -4.85 14.00 2.33
CA HIS A 227 -3.74 14.90 2.63
C HIS A 227 -3.79 15.43 4.07
N ALA A 228 -4.99 15.63 4.63
CA ALA A 228 -5.15 16.12 5.99
C ALA A 228 -4.59 15.15 7.04
N GLY A 229 -4.63 13.84 6.80
CA GLY A 229 -4.05 12.83 7.68
C GLY A 229 -2.55 13.04 7.93
N LEU A 230 -1.84 13.67 6.98
CA LEU A 230 -0.41 13.96 7.02
C LEU A 230 -0.07 15.40 7.44
N SER A 231 -1.07 16.20 7.79
CA SER A 231 -0.84 17.59 8.18
C SER A 231 0.09 17.69 9.39
N ILE A 232 1.13 18.51 9.26
CA ILE A 232 2.01 18.87 10.37
C ILE A 232 1.22 19.72 11.38
N ILE A 233 0.42 20.68 10.88
CA ILE A 233 -0.48 21.52 11.70
C ILE A 233 -1.84 20.80 11.77
N ARG A 234 -2.12 20.18 12.91
CA ARG A 234 -3.32 19.37 13.16
C ARG A 234 -4.44 20.18 13.82
N HIS A 235 -4.65 21.40 13.34
CA HIS A 235 -5.70 22.31 13.74
C HIS A 235 -6.35 22.98 12.52
N PRO A 236 -7.63 23.36 12.57
CA PRO A 236 -8.36 23.90 11.43
C PRO A 236 -8.01 25.37 11.14
N VAL A 237 -6.72 25.66 10.91
CA VAL A 237 -6.28 27.01 10.53
C VAL A 237 -6.75 27.38 9.12
N PRO A 238 -7.07 28.66 8.85
CA PRO A 238 -7.44 29.08 7.50
C PRO A 238 -6.37 28.74 6.45
N GLY A 239 -6.78 28.14 5.32
CA GLY A 239 -5.87 27.71 4.26
C GLY A 239 -5.04 26.44 4.56
N GLY A 240 -5.18 25.85 5.74
CA GLY A 240 -4.46 24.65 6.13
C GLY A 240 -5.14 23.36 5.64
N SER A 241 -4.31 22.34 5.33
CA SER A 241 -4.78 21.04 4.84
C SER A 241 -5.69 20.31 5.85
N TRP A 242 -5.46 20.48 7.17
CA TRP A 242 -6.37 19.92 8.19
C TRP A 242 -7.80 20.45 8.07
N ARG A 243 -7.96 21.78 7.85
CA ARG A 243 -9.27 22.39 7.66
C ARG A 243 -9.91 21.92 6.34
N ALA A 244 -9.12 21.84 5.26
CA ALA A 244 -9.59 21.34 3.98
C ALA A 244 -10.13 19.90 4.13
N GLY A 245 -9.40 19.01 4.79
CA GLY A 245 -9.86 17.65 5.05
C GLY A 245 -11.15 17.58 5.90
N MET A 246 -11.31 18.44 6.91
CA MET A 246 -12.56 18.50 7.67
C MET A 246 -13.74 18.95 6.80
N GLN A 247 -13.52 19.89 5.87
CA GLN A 247 -14.53 20.33 4.91
C GLN A 247 -14.82 19.23 3.87
N GLY A 248 -13.76 18.59 3.34
CA GLY A 248 -13.90 17.45 2.44
C GLY A 248 -14.71 16.32 3.05
N ARG A 249 -14.41 15.96 4.31
CA ARG A 249 -15.19 14.95 5.04
C ARG A 249 -16.69 15.30 5.09
N LYS A 250 -17.03 16.55 5.35
CA LYS A 250 -18.42 17.00 5.37
C LYS A 250 -19.09 16.85 4.00
N VAL A 251 -18.41 17.24 2.92
CA VAL A 251 -18.91 17.07 1.54
C VAL A 251 -19.20 15.60 1.24
N LEU A 252 -18.30 14.71 1.61
CA LEU A 252 -18.48 13.25 1.42
C LEU A 252 -19.65 12.70 2.25
N GLU A 253 -19.78 13.10 3.51
CA GLU A 253 -20.90 12.68 4.35
C GLU A 253 -22.25 13.15 3.79
N GLU A 254 -22.34 14.41 3.35
CA GLU A 254 -23.56 14.97 2.75
C GLU A 254 -23.93 14.19 1.48
N TYR A 255 -22.97 13.92 0.62
CA TYR A 255 -23.18 13.19 -0.62
C TYR A 255 -23.68 11.76 -0.39
N PHE A 256 -22.96 10.96 0.41
CA PHE A 256 -23.35 9.58 0.66
C PHE A 256 -24.68 9.47 1.43
N THR A 257 -24.95 10.41 2.34
CA THR A 257 -26.25 10.48 3.03
C THR A 257 -27.39 10.79 2.07
N MET A 258 -27.18 11.68 1.12
CA MET A 258 -28.18 12.03 0.10
C MET A 258 -28.51 10.84 -0.82
N MET A 259 -27.49 10.06 -1.21
CA MET A 259 -27.64 8.90 -2.10
C MET A 259 -28.20 7.65 -1.41
N LEU A 260 -28.05 7.56 -0.08
CA LEU A 260 -28.39 6.36 0.67
C LEU A 260 -29.84 5.86 0.49
N PRO A 261 -30.90 6.69 0.47
CA PRO A 261 -32.27 6.22 0.26
C PRO A 261 -32.51 5.54 -1.09
N GLU A 262 -31.82 6.01 -2.14
CA GLU A 262 -31.87 5.39 -3.47
C GLU A 262 -31.19 4.02 -3.46
N LYS A 263 -29.96 3.95 -2.90
CA LYS A 263 -29.18 2.71 -2.78
C LYS A 263 -29.88 1.65 -1.93
N ARG A 264 -30.64 2.06 -0.90
CA ARG A 264 -31.45 1.15 -0.07
C ARG A 264 -32.67 0.61 -0.80
N ARG A 265 -33.23 1.32 -1.78
CA ARG A 265 -34.38 0.88 -2.58
C ARG A 265 -33.99 0.08 -3.81
N GLY A 266 -32.82 0.39 -4.39
CA GLY A 266 -32.28 -0.28 -5.56
C GLY A 266 -31.47 -1.52 -5.19
N ASP A 267 -31.17 -2.35 -6.17
CA ASP A 267 -30.27 -3.50 -6.07
C ASP A 267 -29.26 -3.45 -7.21
N SER A 268 -28.48 -2.37 -7.26
CA SER A 268 -27.39 -2.23 -8.22
C SER A 268 -26.17 -3.05 -7.79
N ALA A 269 -25.32 -3.40 -8.76
CA ALA A 269 -24.16 -4.28 -8.51
C ALA A 269 -23.00 -3.58 -7.77
N ASP A 270 -23.08 -2.24 -7.57
CA ASP A 270 -22.03 -1.47 -6.90
C ASP A 270 -21.89 -1.80 -5.40
N PHE A 271 -20.71 -1.46 -4.84
CA PHE A 271 -20.41 -1.71 -3.42
C PHE A 271 -21.33 -0.95 -2.47
N PHE A 272 -21.80 0.25 -2.82
CA PHE A 272 -22.69 1.02 -1.97
C PHE A 272 -24.02 0.30 -1.78
N SER A 273 -24.67 -0.13 -2.88
CA SER A 273 -25.87 -0.97 -2.81
C SER A 273 -25.56 -2.27 -2.07
N GLY A 274 -24.43 -2.92 -2.34
CA GLY A 274 -23.98 -4.11 -1.65
C GLY A 274 -23.92 -3.94 -0.14
N LEU A 275 -23.37 -2.83 0.37
CA LEU A 275 -23.30 -2.54 1.80
C LEU A 275 -24.68 -2.23 2.40
N CYS A 276 -25.57 -1.58 1.64
CA CYS A 276 -26.93 -1.29 2.08
C CYS A 276 -27.75 -2.57 2.37
N HIS A 277 -27.48 -3.65 1.64
CA HIS A 277 -28.23 -4.90 1.69
C HIS A 277 -27.49 -6.04 2.40
N ALA A 278 -26.19 -5.86 2.68
CA ALA A 278 -25.39 -6.87 3.36
C ALA A 278 -25.95 -7.22 4.75
N ARG A 279 -25.98 -8.50 5.08
CA ARG A 279 -26.44 -9.02 6.36
C ARG A 279 -25.40 -9.94 6.98
N SER A 280 -25.24 -9.87 8.29
CA SER A 280 -24.50 -10.92 9.00
C SER A 280 -25.33 -12.22 9.08
N GLU A 281 -24.69 -13.32 9.45
CA GLU A 281 -25.34 -14.65 9.59
C GLU A 281 -26.49 -14.63 10.61
N ASP A 282 -26.40 -13.77 11.62
CA ASP A 282 -27.40 -13.51 12.64
C ASP A 282 -28.44 -12.44 12.24
N GLY A 283 -28.44 -12.01 10.96
CA GLY A 283 -29.39 -11.06 10.39
C GLY A 283 -29.06 -9.58 10.64
N GLY A 284 -27.94 -9.25 11.29
CA GLY A 284 -27.50 -7.87 11.52
C GLY A 284 -27.24 -7.13 10.19
N VAL A 285 -27.62 -5.86 10.17
CA VAL A 285 -27.42 -4.94 9.02
C VAL A 285 -26.72 -3.68 9.47
N PHE A 286 -26.09 -2.97 8.53
CA PHE A 286 -25.53 -1.66 8.81
C PHE A 286 -26.63 -0.60 8.96
N GLY A 287 -26.51 0.22 10.00
CA GLY A 287 -27.22 1.50 10.09
C GLY A 287 -26.70 2.49 9.04
N ASP A 288 -27.47 3.52 8.76
CA ASP A 288 -27.14 4.54 7.76
C ASP A 288 -25.78 5.20 8.01
N VAL A 289 -25.49 5.51 9.28
CA VAL A 289 -24.21 6.10 9.69
C VAL A 289 -23.03 5.18 9.35
N ASP A 290 -23.18 3.87 9.56
CA ASP A 290 -22.10 2.91 9.28
C ASP A 290 -21.88 2.73 7.79
N VAL A 291 -22.96 2.64 7.00
CA VAL A 291 -22.85 2.56 5.53
C VAL A 291 -22.10 3.77 4.98
N VAL A 292 -22.49 5.00 5.37
CA VAL A 292 -21.83 6.23 4.92
C VAL A 292 -20.34 6.24 5.31
N ASN A 293 -20.02 5.91 6.55
CA ASN A 293 -18.64 5.89 7.01
C ASN A 293 -17.79 4.82 6.30
N HIS A 294 -18.36 3.63 6.06
CA HIS A 294 -17.67 2.60 5.31
C HIS A 294 -17.45 2.99 3.85
N MET A 295 -18.41 3.64 3.19
CA MET A 295 -18.23 4.12 1.82
C MET A 295 -17.09 5.14 1.73
N ILE A 296 -17.05 6.12 2.64
CA ILE A 296 -15.96 7.10 2.66
C ILE A 296 -14.60 6.42 2.91
N PHE A 297 -14.57 5.41 3.79
CA PHE A 297 -13.34 4.66 4.04
C PHE A 297 -12.92 3.77 2.87
N LEU A 298 -13.84 3.10 2.19
CA LEU A 298 -13.56 2.27 1.02
C LEU A 298 -12.96 3.09 -0.12
N MET A 299 -13.49 4.30 -0.35
CA MET A 299 -12.91 5.22 -1.33
C MET A 299 -11.44 5.56 -1.03
N LEU A 300 -11.07 5.76 0.26
CA LEU A 300 -9.66 5.92 0.65
C LEU A 300 -8.84 4.67 0.32
N ALA A 301 -9.36 3.51 0.66
CA ALA A 301 -8.59 2.27 0.59
C ALA A 301 -8.31 1.82 -0.85
N ALA A 302 -9.22 2.10 -1.79
CA ALA A 302 -9.23 1.48 -3.09
C ALA A 302 -8.26 2.12 -4.10
N HIS A 303 -8.28 3.45 -4.25
CA HIS A 303 -7.63 4.05 -5.42
C HIS A 303 -6.12 4.30 -5.25
N ASP A 304 -5.66 4.86 -4.12
CA ASP A 304 -4.24 5.20 -3.93
C ASP A 304 -3.36 3.95 -3.83
N THR A 305 -3.86 2.87 -3.23
CA THR A 305 -3.12 1.61 -3.10
C THR A 305 -2.95 0.91 -4.45
N THR A 306 -4.00 0.87 -5.27
CA THR A 306 -3.96 0.34 -6.64
C THR A 306 -3.04 1.18 -7.51
N THR A 307 -3.14 2.52 -7.45
CA THR A 307 -2.27 3.45 -8.20
C THR A 307 -0.80 3.19 -7.92
N THR A 308 -0.40 3.13 -6.64
CA THR A 308 1.00 2.88 -6.26
C THR A 308 1.48 1.52 -6.74
N THR A 309 0.65 0.47 -6.58
CA THR A 309 1.01 -0.89 -6.98
C THR A 309 1.16 -1.02 -8.50
N ALA A 310 0.20 -0.50 -9.28
CA ALA A 310 0.25 -0.53 -10.74
C ALA A 310 1.44 0.29 -11.28
N THR A 311 1.71 1.47 -10.68
CA THR A 311 2.88 2.29 -11.05
C THR A 311 4.19 1.57 -10.77
N ALA A 312 4.32 0.91 -9.61
CA ALA A 312 5.50 0.12 -9.27
C ALA A 312 5.68 -1.07 -10.24
N ALA A 313 4.60 -1.80 -10.54
CA ALA A 313 4.64 -2.92 -11.48
C ALA A 313 5.05 -2.46 -12.90
N ALA A 314 4.47 -1.37 -13.39
CA ALA A 314 4.84 -0.80 -14.69
C ALA A 314 6.29 -0.30 -14.71
N TYR A 315 6.77 0.33 -13.62
CA TYR A 315 8.17 0.73 -13.49
C TYR A 315 9.12 -0.46 -13.58
N TYR A 316 8.86 -1.52 -12.83
CA TYR A 316 9.73 -2.71 -12.86
C TYR A 316 9.66 -3.43 -14.21
N LEU A 317 8.49 -3.53 -14.84
CA LEU A 317 8.38 -4.09 -16.20
C LEU A 317 9.13 -3.24 -17.24
N GLY A 318 9.21 -1.92 -17.08
CA GLY A 318 10.01 -1.05 -17.95
C GLY A 318 11.52 -1.20 -17.72
N LYS A 319 11.94 -1.56 -16.50
CA LYS A 319 13.33 -1.90 -16.15
C LYS A 319 13.75 -3.30 -16.60
N HIS A 320 12.79 -4.21 -16.72
CA HIS A 320 12.98 -5.62 -17.00
C HIS A 320 12.20 -6.04 -18.25
N PRO A 321 12.71 -5.70 -19.47
CA PRO A 321 12.01 -5.99 -20.72
C PRO A 321 11.70 -7.48 -20.91
N GLU A 322 12.51 -8.37 -20.36
CA GLU A 322 12.30 -9.82 -20.39
C GLU A 322 11.01 -10.22 -19.66
N TRP A 323 10.72 -9.61 -18.50
CA TRP A 323 9.47 -9.81 -17.78
C TRP A 323 8.29 -9.15 -18.50
N GLN A 324 8.50 -7.98 -19.09
CA GLN A 324 7.45 -7.34 -19.89
C GLN A 324 7.03 -8.21 -21.08
N GLN A 325 7.99 -8.88 -21.74
CA GLN A 325 7.72 -9.80 -22.85
C GLN A 325 6.97 -11.06 -22.39
N ARG A 326 7.37 -11.66 -21.26
CA ARG A 326 6.69 -12.84 -20.68
C ARG A 326 5.24 -12.52 -20.34
N VAL A 327 5.00 -11.44 -19.62
CA VAL A 327 3.63 -10.98 -19.26
C VAL A 327 2.81 -10.69 -20.52
N ARG A 328 3.41 -10.09 -21.55
CA ARG A 328 2.73 -9.82 -22.82
C ARG A 328 2.33 -11.10 -23.54
N ALA A 329 3.19 -12.10 -23.60
CA ALA A 329 2.90 -13.38 -24.22
C ALA A 329 1.75 -14.12 -23.50
N GLU A 330 1.77 -14.07 -22.18
CA GLU A 330 0.70 -14.64 -21.34
C GLU A 330 -0.65 -13.95 -21.57
N VAL A 331 -0.66 -12.60 -21.64
CA VAL A 331 -1.87 -11.82 -21.95
C VAL A 331 -2.37 -12.10 -23.37
N ALA A 332 -1.48 -12.17 -24.36
CA ALA A 332 -1.87 -12.51 -25.74
C ALA A 332 -2.51 -13.90 -25.85
N THR A 333 -1.95 -14.90 -25.17
CA THR A 333 -2.55 -16.25 -25.10
C THR A 333 -3.95 -16.24 -24.46
N MET A 334 -4.14 -15.44 -23.40
CA MET A 334 -5.45 -15.26 -22.79
C MET A 334 -6.44 -14.62 -23.79
N ASP A 335 -6.00 -13.56 -24.49
CA ASP A 335 -6.85 -12.83 -25.46
C ASP A 335 -7.23 -13.71 -26.65
N GLU A 336 -6.31 -14.50 -27.20
CA GLU A 336 -6.60 -15.46 -28.28
C GLU A 336 -7.67 -16.50 -27.86
N ARG A 337 -7.61 -16.95 -26.62
CA ARG A 337 -8.59 -17.91 -26.07
C ARG A 337 -9.96 -17.28 -25.82
N LEU A 338 -10.01 -16.03 -25.35
CA LEU A 338 -11.25 -15.35 -24.97
C LEU A 338 -11.95 -14.65 -26.13
N GLY A 339 -11.22 -14.22 -27.15
CA GLY A 339 -11.75 -13.34 -28.22
C GLY A 339 -12.36 -12.08 -27.63
N ASP A 340 -13.63 -11.81 -27.92
CA ASP A 340 -14.37 -10.65 -27.43
C ASP A 340 -14.96 -10.85 -26.02
N THR A 341 -14.82 -12.03 -25.43
CA THR A 341 -15.38 -12.34 -24.10
C THR A 341 -14.55 -11.62 -23.01
N PRO A 342 -15.17 -10.87 -22.09
CA PRO A 342 -14.44 -10.27 -20.97
C PRO A 342 -13.76 -11.33 -20.09
N PRO A 343 -12.56 -11.06 -19.57
CA PRO A 343 -11.87 -12.01 -18.69
C PRO A 343 -12.61 -12.16 -17.37
N THR A 344 -12.60 -13.38 -16.85
CA THR A 344 -13.04 -13.73 -15.49
C THR A 344 -11.89 -13.58 -14.49
N ILE A 345 -12.19 -13.62 -13.18
CA ILE A 345 -11.15 -13.69 -12.14
C ILE A 345 -10.25 -14.91 -12.34
N ALA A 346 -10.80 -16.06 -12.77
CA ALA A 346 -10.01 -17.25 -13.04
C ALA A 346 -9.04 -17.05 -14.22
N ASP A 347 -9.41 -16.29 -15.25
CA ASP A 347 -8.52 -15.94 -16.35
C ASP A 347 -7.37 -15.06 -15.87
N LEU A 348 -7.66 -14.07 -15.05
CA LEU A 348 -6.62 -13.21 -14.44
C LEU A 348 -5.74 -13.98 -13.44
N ASP A 349 -6.29 -14.92 -12.68
CA ASP A 349 -5.50 -15.79 -11.79
C ASP A 349 -4.56 -16.69 -12.60
N GLY A 350 -4.97 -17.12 -13.80
CA GLY A 350 -4.16 -17.88 -14.75
C GLY A 350 -2.94 -17.10 -15.32
N LEU A 351 -2.92 -15.76 -15.24
CA LEU A 351 -1.75 -14.95 -15.58
C LEU A 351 -0.68 -15.09 -14.49
N SER A 352 0.10 -16.15 -14.56
CA SER A 352 1.07 -16.55 -13.54
C SER A 352 2.26 -15.60 -13.49
N ASP A 353 2.88 -15.28 -14.63
CA ASP A 353 4.00 -14.35 -14.72
C ASP A 353 3.62 -12.94 -14.23
N LEU A 354 2.45 -12.45 -14.64
CA LEU A 354 1.92 -11.19 -14.13
C LEU A 354 1.67 -11.27 -12.61
N GLY A 355 1.20 -12.41 -12.12
CA GLY A 355 1.03 -12.66 -10.69
C GLY A 355 2.33 -12.55 -9.91
N LEU A 356 3.43 -13.12 -10.43
CA LEU A 356 4.77 -13.02 -9.83
C LEU A 356 5.28 -11.58 -9.83
N VAL A 357 5.11 -10.85 -10.93
CA VAL A 357 5.48 -9.42 -11.06
C VAL A 357 4.74 -8.55 -10.04
N VAL A 358 3.43 -8.74 -9.89
CA VAL A 358 2.62 -7.99 -8.91
C VAL A 358 3.07 -8.29 -7.47
N LYS A 359 3.33 -9.56 -7.13
CA LYS A 359 3.82 -9.95 -5.81
C LYS A 359 5.17 -9.31 -5.48
N GLU A 360 6.11 -9.33 -6.44
CA GLU A 360 7.43 -8.74 -6.24
C GLU A 360 7.39 -7.21 -6.15
N SER A 361 6.54 -6.57 -6.96
CA SER A 361 6.30 -5.13 -6.86
C SER A 361 5.74 -4.73 -5.48
N LEU A 362 4.80 -5.50 -4.95
CA LEU A 362 4.25 -5.33 -3.61
C LEU A 362 5.27 -5.63 -2.50
N ARG A 363 6.24 -6.50 -2.72
CA ARG A 363 7.31 -6.75 -1.77
C ARG A 363 8.25 -5.54 -1.66
N LEU A 364 8.72 -5.05 -2.80
CA LEU A 364 9.66 -3.94 -2.84
C LEU A 364 9.01 -2.61 -2.47
N MET A 365 7.78 -2.37 -2.94
CA MET A 365 7.06 -1.12 -2.74
C MET A 365 5.60 -1.36 -2.33
N PRO A 366 5.36 -1.85 -1.09
CA PRO A 366 4.01 -1.99 -0.58
C PRO A 366 3.37 -0.61 -0.41
N PRO A 367 2.13 -0.39 -0.86
CA PRO A 367 1.46 0.91 -0.74
C PRO A 367 1.19 1.32 0.72
N VAL A 368 1.06 0.35 1.63
CA VAL A 368 0.99 0.61 3.08
C VAL A 368 2.16 -0.11 3.74
N PRO A 369 3.31 0.54 3.98
CA PRO A 369 4.57 -0.13 4.38
C PRO A 369 4.61 -0.56 5.84
N GLY A 370 3.62 -0.22 6.63
CA GLY A 370 3.51 -0.57 8.05
C GLY A 370 2.07 -0.55 8.55
N LEU A 371 1.87 -1.08 9.74
CA LEU A 371 0.58 -1.07 10.43
C LEU A 371 0.72 -0.33 11.75
N SER A 372 -0.31 0.41 12.15
CA SER A 372 -0.33 1.08 13.45
C SER A 372 -1.23 0.36 14.44
N ARG A 373 -0.76 0.24 15.68
CA ARG A 373 -1.47 -0.33 16.83
C ARG A 373 -1.31 0.58 18.03
N ARG A 374 -2.13 0.37 19.04
CA ARG A 374 -2.04 1.04 20.34
C ARG A 374 -2.16 -0.01 21.45
N ALA A 375 -1.23 -0.02 22.38
CA ALA A 375 -1.31 -0.89 23.53
C ALA A 375 -2.53 -0.49 24.38
N VAL A 376 -3.47 -1.41 24.62
CA VAL A 376 -4.67 -1.15 25.43
C VAL A 376 -4.46 -1.47 26.91
N ARG A 377 -3.35 -2.11 27.25
CA ARG A 377 -2.86 -2.42 28.60
C ARG A 377 -1.35 -2.47 28.60
N ASP A 378 -0.76 -2.48 29.79
CA ASP A 378 0.66 -2.80 29.94
C ASP A 378 0.95 -4.19 29.37
N THR A 379 1.98 -4.28 28.54
CA THR A 379 2.34 -5.52 27.85
C THR A 379 3.85 -5.55 27.53
N GLU A 380 4.27 -6.51 26.75
CA GLU A 380 5.65 -6.61 26.25
C GLU A 380 5.69 -6.98 24.77
N ILE A 381 6.80 -6.64 24.09
CA ILE A 381 7.12 -7.06 22.72
C ILE A 381 8.60 -7.44 22.72
N ALA A 382 8.93 -8.66 22.32
CA ALA A 382 10.31 -9.18 22.28
C ALA A 382 11.09 -8.87 23.57
N GLY A 383 10.48 -9.09 24.74
CA GLY A 383 11.07 -8.82 26.06
C GLY A 383 11.17 -7.34 26.46
N HIS A 384 10.61 -6.42 25.70
CA HIS A 384 10.58 -4.98 26.03
C HIS A 384 9.24 -4.57 26.64
N TYR A 385 9.28 -3.80 27.73
CA TYR A 385 8.09 -3.27 28.37
C TYR A 385 7.40 -2.20 27.54
N ILE A 386 6.10 -2.36 27.31
CA ILE A 386 5.24 -1.45 26.55
C ILE A 386 4.10 -0.98 27.47
N PRO A 387 4.12 0.27 27.93
CA PRO A 387 3.03 0.83 28.73
C PRO A 387 1.71 0.90 27.96
N ALA A 388 0.58 0.82 28.68
CA ALA A 388 -0.74 1.12 28.13
C ALA A 388 -0.76 2.51 27.46
N GLY A 389 -1.48 2.64 26.34
CA GLY A 389 -1.57 3.87 25.56
C GLY A 389 -0.43 4.08 24.54
N THR A 390 0.64 3.28 24.60
CA THR A 390 1.76 3.40 23.66
C THR A 390 1.32 3.13 22.23
N GLN A 391 1.68 4.03 21.31
CA GLN A 391 1.55 3.81 19.88
C GLN A 391 2.65 2.86 19.38
N VAL A 392 2.27 1.85 18.62
CA VAL A 392 3.15 0.80 18.10
C VAL A 392 3.02 0.73 16.59
N ASP A 393 4.10 1.02 15.89
CA ASP A 393 4.16 0.96 14.43
C ASP A 393 4.89 -0.31 13.99
N LEU A 394 4.19 -1.19 13.30
CA LEU A 394 4.73 -2.43 12.77
C LEU A 394 5.33 -2.16 11.38
N ALA A 395 6.65 -2.00 11.31
CA ALA A 395 7.38 -1.73 10.07
C ALA A 395 7.60 -3.03 9.27
N TYR A 396 6.52 -3.66 8.82
CA TYR A 396 6.62 -4.97 8.17
C TYR A 396 7.34 -4.93 6.81
N GLN A 397 7.50 -3.77 6.17
CA GLN A 397 8.35 -3.66 4.99
C GLN A 397 9.80 -4.05 5.28
N VAL A 398 10.25 -3.94 6.52
CA VAL A 398 11.55 -4.49 6.93
C VAL A 398 11.60 -6.00 6.67
N ASN A 399 10.53 -6.74 6.99
CA ASN A 399 10.47 -8.19 6.73
C ASN A 399 10.64 -8.50 5.24
N HIS A 400 10.13 -7.63 4.35
CA HIS A 400 10.26 -7.78 2.90
C HIS A 400 11.70 -7.57 2.38
N LEU A 401 12.59 -7.02 3.22
CA LEU A 401 13.95 -6.62 2.84
C LEU A 401 15.04 -7.31 3.67
N LEU A 402 14.68 -8.23 4.56
CA LEU A 402 15.64 -8.97 5.39
C LEU A 402 16.38 -10.03 4.57
N PRO A 403 17.73 -10.02 4.54
CA PRO A 403 18.53 -11.04 3.83
C PRO A 403 18.29 -12.46 4.35
N GLU A 404 17.85 -12.62 5.60
CA GLU A 404 17.53 -13.91 6.21
C GLU A 404 16.25 -14.54 5.63
N LEU A 405 15.39 -13.72 5.01
CA LEU A 405 14.12 -14.15 4.41
C LEU A 405 14.16 -14.16 2.88
N TRP A 406 15.00 -13.31 2.27
CA TRP A 406 15.01 -13.05 0.83
C TRP A 406 16.42 -13.01 0.28
N THR A 407 16.68 -13.76 -0.77
CA THR A 407 17.96 -13.74 -1.50
C THR A 407 18.08 -12.42 -2.26
N GLN A 408 19.17 -11.66 -2.08
CA GLN A 408 19.37 -10.36 -2.72
C GLN A 408 18.10 -9.47 -2.61
N PRO A 409 17.69 -9.05 -1.39
CA PRO A 409 16.35 -8.51 -1.12
C PRO A 409 16.03 -7.20 -1.86
N GLU A 410 17.03 -6.42 -2.31
CA GLU A 410 16.80 -5.19 -3.06
C GLU A 410 16.57 -5.42 -4.56
N ARG A 411 16.90 -6.60 -5.08
CA ARG A 411 16.75 -6.92 -6.49
C ARG A 411 15.30 -7.26 -6.82
N PHE A 412 14.82 -6.72 -7.93
CA PHE A 412 13.56 -7.17 -8.52
C PHE A 412 13.74 -8.54 -9.15
N ASP A 413 13.11 -9.53 -8.59
CA ASP A 413 13.22 -10.92 -9.00
C ASP A 413 11.91 -11.68 -8.71
N PRO A 414 10.93 -11.63 -9.63
CA PRO A 414 9.64 -12.28 -9.45
C PRO A 414 9.72 -13.81 -9.23
N GLU A 415 10.80 -14.47 -9.73
CA GLU A 415 10.96 -15.93 -9.57
C GLU A 415 11.08 -16.38 -8.12
N ARG A 416 11.33 -15.46 -7.16
CA ARG A 416 11.34 -15.82 -5.73
C ARG A 416 9.99 -16.31 -5.19
N PHE A 417 8.90 -15.99 -5.91
CA PHE A 417 7.55 -16.46 -5.61
C PHE A 417 7.13 -17.70 -6.42
N SER A 418 8.01 -18.21 -7.29
CA SER A 418 7.74 -19.41 -8.07
C SER A 418 7.61 -20.66 -7.20
N GLU A 419 7.03 -21.73 -7.75
CA GLU A 419 6.91 -23.02 -7.06
C GLU A 419 8.25 -23.67 -6.71
N GLN A 420 9.33 -23.27 -7.40
CA GLN A 420 10.67 -23.79 -7.16
C GLN A 420 11.37 -23.10 -5.99
N ARG A 421 11.08 -21.82 -5.72
CA ARG A 421 11.83 -21.03 -4.72
C ARG A 421 11.03 -20.76 -3.45
N HIS A 422 9.76 -20.40 -3.55
CA HIS A 422 8.86 -20.15 -2.42
C HIS A 422 9.47 -19.31 -1.27
N GLU A 423 10.27 -18.28 -1.58
CA GLU A 423 10.91 -17.45 -0.54
C GLU A 423 9.89 -16.76 0.37
N ASP A 424 8.69 -16.50 -0.16
CA ASP A 424 7.55 -15.96 0.61
C ASP A 424 7.04 -16.92 1.71
N LYS A 425 7.47 -18.19 1.72
CA LYS A 425 7.11 -19.21 2.71
C LYS A 425 8.19 -19.40 3.78
N SER A 426 9.33 -18.71 3.70
CA SER A 426 10.43 -18.79 4.68
C SER A 426 9.95 -18.45 6.10
N HIS A 427 8.98 -17.55 6.22
CA HIS A 427 8.24 -17.25 7.44
C HIS A 427 6.83 -16.81 7.11
N ARG A 428 5.83 -17.08 7.98
CA ARG A 428 4.42 -16.72 7.74
C ARG A 428 4.16 -15.22 7.55
N LEU A 429 5.07 -14.37 8.02
CA LEU A 429 5.05 -12.91 7.87
C LEU A 429 6.24 -12.39 7.05
N ALA A 430 6.89 -13.24 6.24
CA ALA A 430 7.92 -12.80 5.30
C ALA A 430 7.33 -11.85 4.27
N TRP A 431 6.14 -12.18 3.75
CA TRP A 431 5.42 -11.39 2.75
C TRP A 431 4.01 -11.05 3.24
N MET A 432 3.76 -9.79 3.55
CA MET A 432 2.49 -9.36 4.12
C MET A 432 2.00 -7.97 3.63
N PRO A 433 2.03 -7.67 2.33
CA PRO A 433 1.64 -6.35 1.82
C PRO A 433 0.16 -6.03 2.04
N PHE A 434 -0.67 -7.03 2.29
CA PHE A 434 -2.08 -6.91 2.65
C PHE A 434 -2.32 -6.97 4.17
N GLY A 435 -1.27 -6.81 4.97
CA GLY A 435 -1.35 -6.99 6.42
C GLY A 435 -1.57 -8.44 6.83
N ALA A 436 -1.82 -8.63 8.13
CA ALA A 436 -2.10 -9.95 8.72
C ALA A 436 -3.06 -9.84 9.91
N GLY A 437 -3.52 -11.00 10.40
CA GLY A 437 -4.45 -11.08 11.53
C GLY A 437 -5.86 -10.59 11.19
N ALA A 438 -6.56 -10.09 12.22
CA ALA A 438 -7.97 -9.69 12.09
C ALA A 438 -8.19 -8.55 11.09
N HIS A 439 -7.24 -7.63 10.97
CA HIS A 439 -7.30 -6.48 10.06
C HIS A 439 -6.61 -6.72 8.70
N LYS A 440 -6.40 -7.98 8.29
CA LYS A 440 -5.92 -8.28 6.93
C LYS A 440 -6.86 -7.62 5.89
N CYS A 441 -6.28 -7.08 4.81
CA CYS A 441 -7.03 -6.37 3.78
C CYS A 441 -8.25 -7.17 3.29
N ILE A 442 -9.43 -6.55 3.35
CA ILE A 442 -10.69 -7.14 2.88
C ILE A 442 -10.76 -7.13 1.34
N GLY A 443 -10.17 -6.08 0.72
CA GLY A 443 -10.14 -5.88 -0.73
C GLY A 443 -8.96 -6.54 -1.44
N MET A 444 -8.25 -7.49 -0.82
CA MET A 444 -7.04 -8.10 -1.40
C MET A 444 -7.29 -8.66 -2.82
N HIS A 445 -8.38 -9.39 -3.01
CA HIS A 445 -8.71 -9.95 -4.33
C HIS A 445 -9.10 -8.85 -5.31
N PHE A 446 -9.94 -7.89 -4.87
CA PHE A 446 -10.34 -6.75 -5.70
C PHE A 446 -9.11 -5.97 -6.21
N GLY A 447 -8.24 -5.50 -5.31
CA GLY A 447 -7.05 -4.73 -5.69
C GLY A 447 -6.07 -5.53 -6.55
N THR A 448 -5.97 -6.86 -6.34
CA THR A 448 -5.08 -7.70 -7.15
C THR A 448 -5.58 -7.83 -8.58
N PHE A 449 -6.87 -8.12 -8.79
CA PHE A 449 -7.37 -8.23 -10.16
C PHE A 449 -7.43 -6.86 -10.85
N GLU A 450 -7.72 -5.78 -10.14
CA GLU A 450 -7.69 -4.42 -10.69
C GLU A 450 -6.28 -4.07 -11.23
N VAL A 451 -5.23 -4.28 -10.42
CA VAL A 451 -3.84 -4.09 -10.86
C VAL A 451 -3.50 -4.98 -12.06
N LYS A 452 -3.88 -6.27 -12.03
CA LYS A 452 -3.65 -7.18 -13.15
C LYS A 452 -4.35 -6.71 -14.42
N THR A 453 -5.60 -6.23 -14.33
CA THR A 453 -6.35 -5.70 -15.48
C THR A 453 -5.67 -4.46 -16.08
N VAL A 454 -5.20 -3.53 -15.22
CA VAL A 454 -4.48 -2.33 -15.66
C VAL A 454 -3.17 -2.70 -16.37
N ILE A 455 -2.36 -3.58 -15.78
CA ILE A 455 -1.08 -3.99 -16.38
C ILE A 455 -1.30 -4.82 -17.65
N ALA A 456 -2.28 -5.72 -17.67
CA ALA A 456 -2.63 -6.49 -18.87
C ALA A 456 -3.03 -5.56 -20.04
N ALA A 457 -3.87 -4.55 -19.78
CA ALA A 457 -4.22 -3.57 -20.78
C ALA A 457 -3.00 -2.75 -21.25
N LEU A 458 -2.11 -2.37 -20.32
CA LEU A 458 -0.91 -1.59 -20.64
C LEU A 458 0.07 -2.36 -21.56
N VAL A 459 0.35 -3.64 -21.26
CA VAL A 459 1.26 -4.46 -22.08
C VAL A 459 0.64 -4.87 -23.43
N ARG A 460 -0.69 -4.88 -23.53
CA ARG A 460 -1.43 -5.10 -24.77
C ARG A 460 -1.24 -3.95 -25.75
N GLU A 461 -1.41 -2.72 -25.26
CA GLU A 461 -1.42 -1.52 -26.09
C GLU A 461 -0.02 -0.98 -26.37
N TYR A 462 0.89 -1.08 -25.39
CA TYR A 462 2.16 -0.37 -25.42
C TYR A 462 3.36 -1.24 -25.13
N GLU A 463 4.51 -0.76 -25.64
CA GLU A 463 5.84 -1.10 -25.20
C GLU A 463 6.47 0.12 -24.55
N TRP A 464 7.24 -0.09 -23.48
CA TRP A 464 7.99 0.99 -22.82
C TRP A 464 9.27 0.47 -22.21
N ARG A 465 10.23 1.37 -22.06
CA ARG A 465 11.51 1.10 -21.39
C ARG A 465 11.83 2.22 -20.43
N ILE A 466 12.38 1.88 -19.31
CA ILE A 466 12.91 2.81 -18.32
C ILE A 466 14.43 2.84 -18.48
N PRO A 467 15.05 4.03 -18.68
CA PRO A 467 16.51 4.14 -18.76
C PRO A 467 17.18 3.54 -17.51
N GLU A 468 18.32 2.88 -17.69
CA GLU A 468 19.07 2.28 -16.58
C GLU A 468 19.43 3.31 -15.50
N SER A 469 19.80 4.53 -15.92
CA SER A 469 20.14 5.63 -15.01
C SER A 469 18.95 6.21 -14.23
N TYR A 470 17.70 6.02 -14.69
CA TYR A 470 16.54 6.55 -14.00
C TYR A 470 16.24 5.71 -12.76
N ARG A 471 16.13 6.37 -11.62
CA ARG A 471 15.65 5.81 -10.35
C ARG A 471 14.40 6.57 -9.96
N MET A 472 13.29 5.86 -9.79
CA MET A 472 12.03 6.48 -9.38
C MET A 472 12.21 7.18 -8.02
N PRO A 473 12.03 8.51 -7.95
CA PRO A 473 12.27 9.26 -6.72
C PRO A 473 11.09 9.15 -5.77
N TRP A 474 10.97 8.01 -5.09
CA TRP A 474 9.89 7.77 -4.14
C TRP A 474 9.85 8.82 -3.02
N GLY A 475 8.65 9.34 -2.76
CA GLY A 475 8.29 10.08 -1.56
C GLY A 475 7.52 9.16 -0.63
N PHE A 476 7.89 9.17 0.65
CA PHE A 476 7.24 8.32 1.65
C PHE A 476 6.33 9.19 2.52
N SER A 477 5.05 9.02 2.31
CA SER A 477 3.99 9.61 3.12
C SER A 477 3.16 8.49 3.78
N THR A 478 1.86 8.64 3.89
CA THR A 478 0.96 7.54 4.30
C THR A 478 1.00 6.42 3.26
N ILE A 479 1.04 6.80 1.98
CA ILE A 479 1.17 5.90 0.83
C ILE A 479 2.35 6.41 -0.01
N PRO A 480 3.33 5.56 -0.39
CA PRO A 480 4.43 5.94 -1.25
C PRO A 480 3.96 6.42 -2.63
N TYR A 481 4.62 7.45 -3.15
CA TYR A 481 4.34 8.03 -4.45
C TYR A 481 5.62 8.51 -5.15
N PRO A 482 5.72 8.47 -6.48
CA PRO A 482 6.84 9.06 -7.21
C PRO A 482 6.72 10.59 -7.23
N ARG A 483 7.77 11.28 -6.74
CA ARG A 483 7.76 12.76 -6.60
C ARG A 483 7.77 13.50 -7.94
N ASP A 484 8.22 12.85 -9.00
CA ASP A 484 8.27 13.38 -10.38
C ASP A 484 7.08 12.92 -11.24
N GLY A 485 6.12 12.19 -10.65
CA GLY A 485 4.97 11.63 -11.35
C GLY A 485 5.29 10.38 -12.19
N ALA A 486 6.49 9.81 -12.11
CA ALA A 486 6.93 8.67 -12.90
C ALA A 486 6.78 8.90 -14.43
N PRO A 487 7.53 9.82 -15.05
CA PRO A 487 7.45 10.04 -16.50
C PRO A 487 7.85 8.79 -17.26
N MET A 488 6.97 8.32 -18.16
CA MET A 488 7.15 7.09 -18.91
C MET A 488 6.77 7.29 -20.38
N THR A 489 7.67 6.96 -21.29
CA THR A 489 7.40 7.02 -22.71
C THR A 489 6.78 5.70 -23.16
N LEU A 490 5.52 5.76 -23.55
CA LEU A 490 4.76 4.65 -24.10
C LEU A 490 4.84 4.68 -25.62
N LEU A 491 5.20 3.56 -26.24
CA LEU A 491 5.22 3.38 -27.68
C LEU A 491 4.05 2.48 -28.07
N ARG A 492 3.20 2.95 -29.01
CA ARG A 492 2.08 2.14 -29.50
C ARG A 492 2.63 0.94 -30.27
N ARG A 493 2.12 -0.23 -29.97
CA ARG A 493 2.48 -1.44 -30.70
C ARG A 493 1.83 -1.43 -32.08
N SER A 494 2.59 -1.84 -33.10
CA SER A 494 2.01 -2.15 -34.41
C SER A 494 1.07 -3.32 -34.25
N ALA A 495 -0.14 -3.23 -34.81
CA ALA A 495 -0.98 -4.40 -34.94
C ALA A 495 -0.22 -5.45 -35.74
N GLY A 496 0.18 -6.53 -35.09
CA GLY A 496 0.85 -7.67 -35.73
C GLY A 496 -0.12 -8.49 -36.55
#